data_05bae4cc296b10ce9c881c752b8d2e58
#
_entry.id   05bae4cc296b10ce9c881c752b8d2e58
#
_cell.length_a   1.000
_cell.length_b   1.000
_cell.length_c   1.000
_cell.angle_alpha   90.00
_cell.angle_beta   90.00
_cell.angle_gamma   90.00
#
_symmetry.space_group_name_H-M   'P 1'
#
loop_
_entity.id
_entity.type
_entity.pdbx_description
1 polymer ?
#
loop_
_entity_poly.entity_id
_entity_poly.type
_entity_poly.pdbx_seq_one_letter_code
_entity_poly.pdbx_strand_id
1 'polypeptide(L)'
;MPKDIADPERIEPHQLTQSFDRIRAIPHELERNLELAQLCHSTASKYSVDAATIQQLYEQYSREAGIPAIARPLLRASRRIWTTQEALKNIALISVIASAISFFAAQNEARTLFIQRQLELAETGPRVGPIRKSAIETLTSRGFNLGKLQANNLFLADLRLPLHARLQGADFSSSNLYGASLISANLYYANFSRLPNGPHTNLENSNLSGSDLRQASFKGAYMKETCLRGANLEKAKLDRAVVTKADFRGSKNLTASQLRNAINAKTALYDSEIAKSIGAPIPSPLDAQPASCRLPAMPRNLLTWLSNALQ
;
A
#
# COMPACT_ATOMS: atom_id res chain seq x y z
N MET A 1 -63.35 21.53 24.18
CA MET A 1 -62.04 21.75 23.57
C MET A 1 -61.20 20.52 23.79
N PRO A 2 -60.89 19.72 22.78
CA PRO A 2 -59.99 18.60 22.95
C PRO A 2 -58.54 19.11 22.96
N LYS A 3 -57.76 18.61 23.91
CA LYS A 3 -56.32 18.83 24.04
C LYS A 3 -55.62 18.30 22.79
N ASP A 4 -54.80 19.13 22.16
CA ASP A 4 -53.85 18.75 21.15
C ASP A 4 -52.95 17.62 21.69
N ILE A 5 -53.14 16.42 21.18
CA ILE A 5 -52.18 15.33 21.32
C ILE A 5 -51.07 15.68 20.37
N ALA A 6 -49.94 16.16 20.89
CA ALA A 6 -48.74 16.36 20.11
C ALA A 6 -48.38 15.01 19.43
N ASP A 7 -48.27 15.03 18.11
CA ASP A 7 -47.79 13.89 17.31
C ASP A 7 -46.45 13.43 17.91
N PRO A 8 -46.24 12.14 18.19
CA PRO A 8 -44.96 11.68 18.68
C PRO A 8 -43.88 11.98 17.63
N GLU A 9 -42.85 12.74 18.06
CA GLU A 9 -41.72 13.07 17.20
C GLU A 9 -41.25 11.79 16.48
N ARG A 10 -41.34 11.77 15.14
CA ARG A 10 -40.87 10.64 14.34
C ARG A 10 -39.36 10.63 14.34
N ILE A 11 -38.78 9.44 14.59
CA ILE A 11 -37.34 9.24 14.44
C ILE A 11 -36.96 9.52 12.99
N GLU A 12 -36.12 10.52 12.76
CA GLU A 12 -35.53 10.78 11.46
C GLU A 12 -34.51 9.69 11.11
N PRO A 13 -34.77 8.85 10.09
CA PRO A 13 -33.89 7.71 9.78
C PRO A 13 -32.46 8.10 9.50
N HIS A 14 -32.25 9.30 8.99
CA HIS A 14 -30.94 9.87 8.69
C HIS A 14 -30.10 10.15 9.96
N GLN A 15 -30.72 10.65 11.03
CA GLN A 15 -30.02 10.91 12.29
C GLN A 15 -29.59 9.59 12.98
N LEU A 16 -30.44 8.58 12.88
CA LEU A 16 -30.12 7.25 13.43
C LEU A 16 -28.97 6.59 12.69
N THR A 17 -28.96 6.66 11.35
CA THR A 17 -27.85 6.12 10.54
C THR A 17 -26.54 6.83 10.78
N GLN A 18 -26.52 8.15 10.95
CA GLN A 18 -25.30 8.89 11.33
C GLN A 18 -24.76 8.46 12.70
N SER A 19 -25.66 8.24 13.67
CA SER A 19 -25.26 7.75 14.99
C SER A 19 -24.69 6.34 14.92
N PHE A 20 -25.27 5.46 14.11
CA PHE A 20 -24.77 4.11 13.89
C PHE A 20 -23.41 4.08 13.20
N ASP A 21 -23.18 4.95 12.21
CA ASP A 21 -21.87 5.08 11.56
C ASP A 21 -20.78 5.55 12.54
N ARG A 22 -21.13 6.50 13.42
CA ARG A 22 -20.22 7.02 14.44
C ARG A 22 -19.83 5.92 15.43
N ILE A 23 -20.80 5.17 15.96
CA ILE A 23 -20.57 4.07 16.91
C ILE A 23 -19.72 2.96 16.26
N ARG A 24 -20.00 2.63 15.01
CA ARG A 24 -19.25 1.61 14.27
C ARG A 24 -17.78 2.00 14.04
N ALA A 25 -17.48 3.29 13.93
CA ALA A 25 -16.11 3.80 13.77
C ALA A 25 -15.25 3.68 15.04
N ILE A 26 -15.83 3.38 16.19
CA ILE A 26 -15.10 3.22 17.47
C ILE A 26 -14.32 1.90 17.44
N PRO A 27 -12.99 1.93 17.57
CA PRO A 27 -12.15 0.73 17.45
C PRO A 27 -12.27 -0.20 18.65
N HIS A 28 -12.48 0.33 19.86
CA HIS A 28 -12.59 -0.45 21.10
C HIS A 28 -14.00 -0.99 21.31
N GLU A 29 -14.11 -2.30 21.47
CA GLU A 29 -15.42 -2.98 21.61
C GLU A 29 -16.20 -2.53 22.83
N LEU A 30 -15.55 -2.35 23.97
CA LEU A 30 -16.20 -1.90 25.22
C LEU A 30 -16.75 -0.48 25.10
N GLU A 31 -16.00 0.45 24.50
CA GLU A 31 -16.45 1.82 24.26
C GLU A 31 -17.62 1.84 23.28
N ARG A 32 -17.52 1.04 22.21
CA ARG A 32 -18.59 0.91 21.21
C ARG A 32 -19.89 0.38 21.83
N ASN A 33 -19.81 -0.62 22.71
CA ASN A 33 -20.97 -1.17 23.40
C ASN A 33 -21.58 -0.17 24.38
N LEU A 34 -20.75 0.63 25.06
CA LEU A 34 -21.22 1.70 25.95
C LEU A 34 -21.97 2.80 25.19
N GLU A 35 -21.39 3.31 24.11
CA GLU A 35 -22.02 4.32 23.25
C GLU A 35 -23.33 3.80 22.62
N LEU A 36 -23.38 2.54 22.21
CA LEU A 36 -24.59 1.89 21.71
C LEU A 36 -25.68 1.83 22.81
N ALA A 37 -25.32 1.44 24.04
CA ALA A 37 -26.25 1.39 25.14
C ALA A 37 -26.81 2.77 25.48
N GLN A 38 -25.98 3.82 25.46
CA GLN A 38 -26.40 5.22 25.67
C GLN A 38 -27.36 5.69 24.57
N LEU A 39 -27.05 5.39 23.30
CA LEU A 39 -27.92 5.70 22.16
C LEU A 39 -29.26 4.96 22.31
N CYS A 40 -29.27 3.66 22.64
CA CYS A 40 -30.49 2.89 22.85
C CYS A 40 -31.36 3.49 23.95
N HIS A 41 -30.76 3.86 25.08
CA HIS A 41 -31.49 4.43 26.20
C HIS A 41 -32.07 5.82 25.89
N SER A 42 -31.27 6.73 25.31
CA SER A 42 -31.69 8.06 24.95
C SER A 42 -32.78 8.08 23.88
N THR A 43 -32.66 7.22 22.87
CA THR A 43 -33.64 7.11 21.79
C THR A 43 -34.92 6.46 22.26
N ALA A 44 -34.83 5.43 23.11
CA ALA A 44 -35.99 4.77 23.72
C ALA A 44 -36.81 5.76 24.55
N SER A 45 -36.14 6.57 25.37
CA SER A 45 -36.81 7.60 26.21
C SER A 45 -37.46 8.71 25.40
N LYS A 46 -36.82 9.16 24.31
CA LYS A 46 -37.30 10.27 23.49
C LYS A 46 -38.47 9.90 22.58
N TYR A 47 -38.45 8.70 22.00
CA TYR A 47 -39.40 8.30 20.95
C TYR A 47 -40.37 7.19 21.38
N SER A 48 -40.38 6.80 22.65
CA SER A 48 -41.23 5.73 23.20
C SER A 48 -41.06 4.38 22.43
N VAL A 49 -39.85 4.10 22.02
CA VAL A 49 -39.46 2.85 21.31
C VAL A 49 -38.66 1.97 22.27
N ASP A 50 -38.86 0.67 22.23
CA ASP A 50 -38.06 -0.26 23.05
C ASP A 50 -36.58 -0.21 22.70
N ALA A 51 -35.72 -0.13 23.72
CA ALA A 51 -34.26 -0.12 23.55
C ALA A 51 -33.73 -1.35 22.78
N ALA A 52 -34.36 -2.51 23.00
CA ALA A 52 -34.04 -3.73 22.27
C ALA A 52 -34.30 -3.60 20.75
N THR A 53 -35.30 -2.85 20.36
CA THR A 53 -35.58 -2.55 18.95
C THR A 53 -34.47 -1.72 18.31
N ILE A 54 -33.94 -0.72 19.03
CA ILE A 54 -32.81 0.11 18.52
C ILE A 54 -31.54 -0.75 18.40
N GLN A 55 -31.29 -1.61 19.37
CA GLN A 55 -30.14 -2.54 19.31
C GLN A 55 -30.25 -3.51 18.12
N GLN A 56 -31.41 -4.08 17.87
CA GLN A 56 -31.66 -4.95 16.71
C GLN A 56 -31.46 -4.19 15.38
N LEU A 57 -31.91 -2.93 15.30
CA LEU A 57 -31.69 -2.08 14.14
C LEU A 57 -30.20 -1.80 13.92
N TYR A 58 -29.41 -1.57 14.99
CA TYR A 58 -27.98 -1.40 14.88
C TYR A 58 -27.28 -2.67 14.40
N GLU A 59 -27.63 -3.84 14.94
CA GLU A 59 -27.08 -5.12 14.50
C GLU A 59 -27.41 -5.40 13.03
N GLN A 60 -28.65 -5.13 12.62
CA GLN A 60 -29.08 -5.24 11.25
C GLN A 60 -28.30 -4.27 10.35
N TYR A 61 -28.19 -3.01 10.77
CA TYR A 61 -27.41 -1.99 10.06
C TYR A 61 -25.94 -2.40 9.91
N SER A 62 -25.33 -2.91 10.98
CA SER A 62 -23.93 -3.35 10.98
C SER A 62 -23.70 -4.55 10.05
N ARG A 63 -24.65 -5.48 9.95
CA ARG A 63 -24.63 -6.57 8.96
C ARG A 63 -24.79 -6.04 7.53
N GLU A 64 -25.73 -5.13 7.30
CA GLU A 64 -25.96 -4.53 5.97
C GLU A 64 -24.81 -3.62 5.53
N ALA A 65 -24.07 -3.02 6.47
CA ALA A 65 -22.94 -2.17 6.16
C ALA A 65 -21.71 -2.93 5.63
N GLY A 66 -21.65 -4.26 5.84
CA GLY A 66 -20.71 -5.17 5.16
C GLY A 66 -21.10 -5.50 3.72
N ILE A 67 -22.28 -5.09 3.28
CA ILE A 67 -22.82 -5.40 1.96
C ILE A 67 -22.32 -4.33 0.96
N PRO A 68 -21.82 -4.72 -0.23
CA PRO A 68 -21.40 -3.78 -1.27
C PRO A 68 -22.50 -2.76 -1.60
N ALA A 69 -22.12 -1.52 -1.86
CA ALA A 69 -23.05 -0.42 -2.15
C ALA A 69 -24.03 -0.74 -3.29
N ILE A 70 -23.62 -1.57 -4.25
CA ILE A 70 -24.42 -2.07 -5.38
C ILE A 70 -25.59 -2.97 -4.91
N ALA A 71 -25.40 -3.74 -3.83
CA ALA A 71 -26.44 -4.67 -3.34
C ALA A 71 -27.50 -4.00 -2.44
N ARG A 72 -27.19 -2.83 -1.84
CA ARG A 72 -28.11 -2.08 -0.97
C ARG A 72 -29.43 -1.67 -1.63
N PRO A 73 -29.45 -1.12 -2.88
CA PRO A 73 -30.72 -0.80 -3.56
C PRO A 73 -31.54 -2.05 -3.90
N LEU A 74 -30.89 -3.18 -4.20
CA LEU A 74 -31.57 -4.45 -4.47
C LEU A 74 -32.25 -5.01 -3.22
N LEU A 75 -31.63 -4.91 -2.05
CA LEU A 75 -32.22 -5.29 -0.77
C LEU A 75 -33.41 -4.38 -0.37
N ARG A 76 -33.33 -3.06 -0.67
CA ARG A 76 -34.44 -2.14 -0.44
C ARG A 76 -35.63 -2.42 -1.38
N ALA A 77 -35.34 -2.78 -2.61
CA ALA A 77 -36.38 -3.19 -3.58
C ALA A 77 -37.07 -4.47 -3.13
N SER A 78 -36.35 -5.48 -2.59
CA SER A 78 -36.91 -6.71 -2.10
C SER A 78 -37.89 -6.49 -0.93
N ARG A 79 -37.64 -5.55 -0.02
CA ARG A 79 -38.55 -5.21 1.08
C ARG A 79 -39.93 -4.70 0.62
N ARG A 80 -40.03 -4.04 -0.55
CA ARG A 80 -41.31 -3.58 -1.12
C ARG A 80 -42.12 -4.71 -1.77
N ILE A 81 -41.46 -5.80 -2.14
CA ILE A 81 -42.08 -6.93 -2.83
C ILE A 81 -42.86 -7.83 -1.85
N TRP A 82 -42.57 -7.81 -0.55
CA TRP A 82 -43.20 -8.68 0.45
C TRP A 82 -44.65 -8.33 0.80
N THR A 83 -45.19 -7.25 0.26
CA THR A 83 -46.57 -6.81 0.56
C THR A 83 -47.63 -7.29 -0.46
N THR A 84 -47.25 -8.05 -1.48
CA THR A 84 -48.17 -8.50 -2.52
C THR A 84 -48.07 -10.00 -2.77
N GLN A 85 -49.19 -10.62 -3.20
CA GLN A 85 -49.32 -12.06 -3.56
C GLN A 85 -48.32 -12.53 -4.65
N GLU A 86 -47.60 -11.61 -5.28
CA GLU A 86 -46.55 -11.91 -6.25
C GLU A 86 -45.22 -12.37 -5.61
N ALA A 87 -45.07 -12.26 -4.26
CA ALA A 87 -43.86 -12.67 -3.55
C ALA A 87 -43.45 -14.12 -3.82
N LEU A 88 -44.39 -15.00 -4.02
CA LEU A 88 -44.13 -16.41 -4.33
C LEU A 88 -43.55 -16.64 -5.73
N LYS A 89 -43.83 -15.77 -6.71
CA LYS A 89 -43.25 -15.84 -8.06
C LYS A 89 -41.81 -15.35 -8.09
N ASN A 90 -41.39 -14.57 -7.08
CA ASN A 90 -40.06 -13.94 -7.02
C ASN A 90 -39.07 -14.66 -6.09
N ILE A 91 -39.41 -15.81 -5.50
CA ILE A 91 -38.49 -16.59 -4.63
C ILE A 91 -37.19 -16.93 -5.36
N ALA A 92 -37.24 -17.26 -6.64
CA ALA A 92 -36.08 -17.55 -7.47
C ALA A 92 -35.17 -16.31 -7.59
N LEU A 93 -35.73 -15.10 -7.77
CA LEU A 93 -34.97 -13.86 -7.86
C LEU A 93 -34.34 -13.51 -6.52
N ILE A 94 -35.05 -13.69 -5.41
CA ILE A 94 -34.52 -13.47 -4.05
C ILE A 94 -33.38 -14.44 -3.76
N SER A 95 -33.48 -15.69 -4.14
CA SER A 95 -32.40 -16.69 -3.95
C SER A 95 -31.17 -16.37 -4.79
N VAL A 96 -31.34 -15.90 -6.02
CA VAL A 96 -30.19 -15.43 -6.86
C VAL A 96 -29.51 -14.21 -6.26
N ILE A 97 -30.28 -13.23 -5.76
CA ILE A 97 -29.73 -12.03 -5.11
C ILE A 97 -29.00 -12.43 -3.82
N ALA A 98 -29.58 -13.29 -2.99
CA ALA A 98 -28.95 -13.78 -1.77
C ALA A 98 -27.65 -14.56 -2.07
N SER A 99 -27.66 -15.40 -3.10
CA SER A 99 -26.47 -16.13 -3.56
C SER A 99 -25.38 -15.19 -4.07
N ALA A 100 -25.77 -14.18 -4.85
CA ALA A 100 -24.82 -13.16 -5.32
C ALA A 100 -24.21 -12.37 -4.14
N ILE A 101 -25.02 -11.96 -3.17
CA ILE A 101 -24.54 -11.26 -1.96
C ILE A 101 -23.57 -12.13 -1.17
N SER A 102 -23.92 -13.41 -0.95
CA SER A 102 -23.07 -14.37 -0.24
C SER A 102 -21.77 -14.62 -1.00
N PHE A 103 -21.81 -14.72 -2.32
CA PHE A 103 -20.63 -14.86 -3.17
C PHE A 103 -19.69 -13.65 -3.06
N PHE A 104 -20.24 -12.42 -3.15
CA PHE A 104 -19.43 -11.20 -3.00
C PHE A 104 -18.88 -11.03 -1.59
N ALA A 105 -19.64 -11.40 -0.55
CA ALA A 105 -19.17 -11.38 0.83
C ALA A 105 -18.00 -12.37 1.02
N ALA A 106 -18.14 -13.61 0.57
CA ALA A 106 -17.08 -14.62 0.63
C ALA A 106 -15.82 -14.21 -0.17
N GLN A 107 -16.00 -13.59 -1.34
CA GLN A 107 -14.88 -13.06 -2.11
C GLN A 107 -14.14 -11.94 -1.36
N ASN A 108 -14.87 -11.04 -0.70
CA ASN A 108 -14.25 -9.97 0.09
C ASN A 108 -13.50 -10.50 1.31
N GLU A 109 -14.04 -11.49 2.02
CA GLU A 109 -13.35 -12.17 3.12
C GLU A 109 -12.08 -12.87 2.65
N ALA A 110 -12.17 -13.67 1.58
CA ALA A 110 -11.01 -14.34 0.99
C ALA A 110 -9.94 -13.33 0.54
N ARG A 111 -10.35 -12.19 -0.04
CA ARG A 111 -9.44 -11.12 -0.44
C ARG A 111 -8.76 -10.47 0.77
N THR A 112 -9.51 -10.23 1.84
CA THR A 112 -8.98 -9.63 3.08
C THR A 112 -7.99 -10.58 3.75
N LEU A 113 -8.35 -11.85 3.89
CA LEU A 113 -7.46 -12.90 4.45
C LEU A 113 -6.19 -13.06 3.60
N PHE A 114 -6.32 -13.04 2.27
CA PHE A 114 -5.17 -13.08 1.38
C PHE A 114 -4.22 -11.90 1.63
N ILE A 115 -4.74 -10.68 1.73
CA ILE A 115 -3.94 -9.48 1.97
C ILE A 115 -3.28 -9.55 3.35
N GLN A 116 -4.00 -9.92 4.40
CA GLN A 116 -3.45 -10.10 5.74
C GLN A 116 -2.32 -11.13 5.74
N ARG A 117 -2.50 -12.25 5.05
CA ARG A 117 -1.46 -13.27 4.90
C ARG A 117 -0.22 -12.74 4.18
N GLN A 118 -0.40 -11.93 3.11
CA GLN A 118 0.73 -11.32 2.41
C GLN A 118 1.47 -10.30 3.28
N LEU A 119 0.76 -9.50 4.09
CA LEU A 119 1.37 -8.57 5.04
C LEU A 119 2.20 -9.32 6.08
N GLU A 120 1.65 -10.35 6.70
CA GLU A 120 2.36 -11.20 7.65
C GLU A 120 3.63 -11.80 7.01
N LEU A 121 3.53 -12.34 5.80
CA LEU A 121 4.68 -12.91 5.08
C LEU A 121 5.73 -11.85 4.71
N ALA A 122 5.33 -10.64 4.39
CA ALA A 122 6.24 -9.54 4.09
C ALA A 122 7.02 -9.08 5.33
N GLU A 123 6.38 -9.09 6.52
CA GLU A 123 6.97 -8.63 7.77
C GLU A 123 7.74 -9.73 8.51
N THR A 124 7.17 -10.92 8.65
CA THR A 124 7.67 -11.98 9.51
C THR A 124 8.12 -13.25 8.78
N GLY A 125 7.90 -13.33 7.47
CA GLY A 125 8.24 -14.50 6.67
C GLY A 125 9.73 -14.88 6.72
N PRO A 126 10.11 -16.06 6.22
CA PRO A 126 11.49 -16.54 6.23
C PRO A 126 12.46 -15.53 5.60
N ARG A 127 13.62 -15.34 6.21
CA ARG A 127 14.65 -14.41 5.71
C ARG A 127 15.30 -14.89 4.41
N VAL A 128 15.28 -16.21 4.19
CA VAL A 128 15.85 -16.87 3.01
C VAL A 128 14.72 -17.49 2.20
N GLY A 129 14.77 -17.30 0.88
CA GLY A 129 13.77 -17.82 -0.05
C GLY A 129 12.87 -16.77 -0.67
N PRO A 130 12.05 -17.15 -1.64
CA PRO A 130 11.26 -16.22 -2.46
C PRO A 130 9.98 -15.69 -1.77
N ILE A 131 9.60 -16.24 -0.61
CA ILE A 131 8.28 -15.98 0.00
C ILE A 131 8.09 -14.50 0.37
N ARG A 132 9.04 -13.90 1.12
CA ARG A 132 8.95 -12.47 1.47
C ARG A 132 9.04 -11.55 0.26
N LYS A 133 9.92 -11.88 -0.69
CA LYS A 133 10.03 -11.17 -1.95
C LYS A 133 8.70 -11.16 -2.70
N SER A 134 8.09 -12.33 -2.90
CA SER A 134 6.79 -12.47 -3.57
C SER A 134 5.67 -11.74 -2.84
N ALA A 135 5.65 -11.75 -1.51
CA ALA A 135 4.70 -11.00 -0.72
C ALA A 135 4.85 -9.48 -0.91
N ILE A 136 6.09 -8.96 -0.89
CA ILE A 136 6.38 -7.55 -1.12
C ILE A 136 5.96 -7.13 -2.54
N GLU A 137 6.30 -7.92 -3.56
CA GLU A 137 5.90 -7.68 -4.95
C GLU A 137 4.37 -7.68 -5.12
N THR A 138 3.69 -8.64 -4.50
CA THR A 138 2.21 -8.75 -4.56
C THR A 138 1.54 -7.56 -3.89
N LEU A 139 1.99 -7.15 -2.71
CA LEU A 139 1.40 -6.02 -1.99
C LEU A 139 1.64 -4.70 -2.73
N THR A 140 2.86 -4.48 -3.20
CA THR A 140 3.20 -3.25 -3.93
C THR A 140 2.49 -3.17 -5.27
N SER A 141 2.32 -4.29 -6.00
CA SER A 141 1.56 -4.33 -7.26
C SER A 141 0.08 -3.98 -7.08
N ARG A 142 -0.46 -4.23 -5.89
CA ARG A 142 -1.82 -3.84 -5.50
C ARG A 142 -1.91 -2.42 -4.91
N GLY A 143 -0.82 -1.65 -4.94
CA GLY A 143 -0.76 -0.27 -4.46
C GLY A 143 -0.71 -0.11 -2.94
N PHE A 144 -0.44 -1.18 -2.18
CA PHE A 144 -0.28 -1.07 -0.73
C PHE A 144 0.94 -0.20 -0.40
N ASN A 145 0.77 0.60 0.65
CA ASN A 145 1.87 1.38 1.22
C ASN A 145 2.64 0.51 2.21
N LEU A 146 3.86 0.14 1.84
CA LEU A 146 4.79 -0.61 2.70
C LEU A 146 5.83 0.32 3.36
N GLY A 147 5.42 1.54 3.68
CA GLY A 147 6.27 2.46 4.45
C GLY A 147 6.72 1.83 5.76
N LYS A 148 8.00 2.06 6.13
CA LYS A 148 8.66 1.48 7.31
C LYS A 148 8.76 -0.06 7.31
N LEU A 149 8.62 -0.71 6.14
CA LEU A 149 8.83 -2.15 5.99
C LEU A 149 10.18 -2.56 6.58
N GLN A 150 10.19 -3.56 7.46
CA GLN A 150 11.41 -4.15 8.02
C GLN A 150 11.90 -5.26 7.09
N ALA A 151 12.75 -4.91 6.14
CA ALA A 151 13.29 -5.82 5.12
C ALA A 151 14.80 -6.03 5.26
N ASN A 152 15.35 -5.83 6.46
CA ASN A 152 16.78 -5.96 6.73
C ASN A 152 17.25 -7.42 6.69
N ASN A 153 18.49 -7.62 6.26
CA ASN A 153 19.14 -8.93 6.16
C ASN A 153 18.31 -9.97 5.36
N LEU A 154 17.70 -9.52 4.26
CA LEU A 154 16.87 -10.37 3.38
C LEU A 154 17.56 -10.68 2.06
N PHE A 155 17.19 -11.80 1.48
CA PHE A 155 17.52 -12.15 0.11
C PHE A 155 16.40 -11.69 -0.84
N LEU A 156 16.60 -10.54 -1.47
CA LEU A 156 15.64 -9.85 -2.34
C LEU A 156 16.21 -9.64 -3.76
N ALA A 157 17.14 -10.50 -4.17
CA ALA A 157 17.72 -10.41 -5.51
C ALA A 157 16.60 -10.47 -6.58
N ASP A 158 16.77 -9.65 -7.62
CA ASP A 158 15.78 -9.49 -8.71
C ASP A 158 14.37 -9.09 -8.21
N LEU A 159 14.26 -8.41 -7.08
CA LEU A 159 12.99 -7.83 -6.61
C LEU A 159 12.45 -6.87 -7.68
N ARG A 160 11.19 -7.02 -8.06
CA ARG A 160 10.54 -6.17 -9.08
C ARG A 160 9.36 -5.44 -8.47
N LEU A 161 9.52 -4.14 -8.28
CA LEU A 161 8.44 -3.30 -7.81
C LEU A 161 7.76 -2.56 -8.96
N PRO A 162 6.44 -2.31 -8.86
CA PRO A 162 5.74 -1.46 -9.80
C PRO A 162 6.26 -0.02 -9.70
N LEU A 163 6.02 0.78 -10.74
CA LEU A 163 6.32 2.20 -10.70
C LEU A 163 5.58 2.87 -9.53
N HIS A 164 6.26 3.82 -8.89
CA HIS A 164 5.73 4.59 -7.76
C HIS A 164 5.38 3.75 -6.51
N ALA A 165 5.97 2.56 -6.34
CA ALA A 165 5.85 1.79 -5.11
C ALA A 165 6.17 2.66 -3.88
N ARG A 166 5.35 2.55 -2.82
CA ARG A 166 5.45 3.36 -1.60
C ARG A 166 6.19 2.60 -0.52
N LEU A 167 7.44 3.00 -0.25
CA LEU A 167 8.39 2.36 0.66
C LEU A 167 9.14 3.38 1.52
N GLN A 168 8.47 4.48 1.90
CA GLN A 168 9.09 5.52 2.73
C GLN A 168 9.56 4.95 4.07
N GLY A 169 10.82 5.19 4.39
CA GLY A 169 11.43 4.71 5.63
C GLY A 169 11.60 3.19 5.73
N ALA A 170 11.47 2.47 4.61
CA ALA A 170 11.72 1.03 4.61
C ALA A 170 13.18 0.72 4.95
N ASP A 171 13.40 -0.31 5.75
CA ASP A 171 14.72 -0.77 6.14
C ASP A 171 15.16 -1.97 5.31
N PHE A 172 16.06 -1.75 4.37
CA PHE A 172 16.73 -2.74 3.54
C PHE A 172 18.19 -2.96 3.93
N SER A 173 18.55 -2.58 5.16
CA SER A 173 19.95 -2.69 5.59
C SER A 173 20.45 -4.13 5.54
N SER A 174 21.67 -4.31 5.09
CA SER A 174 22.34 -5.61 4.90
C SER A 174 21.59 -6.61 4.02
N SER A 175 20.66 -6.17 3.19
CA SER A 175 19.89 -7.03 2.29
C SER A 175 20.56 -7.21 0.94
N ASN A 176 20.30 -8.33 0.28
CA ASN A 176 20.72 -8.56 -1.08
C ASN A 176 19.62 -8.13 -2.07
N LEU A 177 19.83 -7.01 -2.74
CA LEU A 177 18.96 -6.41 -3.76
C LEU A 177 19.64 -6.45 -5.15
N TYR A 178 20.54 -7.42 -5.39
CA TYR A 178 21.20 -7.57 -6.68
C TYR A 178 20.16 -7.62 -7.81
N GLY A 179 20.35 -6.83 -8.86
CA GLY A 179 19.45 -6.81 -10.02
C GLY A 179 18.03 -6.29 -9.75
N ALA A 180 17.74 -5.77 -8.54
CA ALA A 180 16.40 -5.31 -8.20
C ALA A 180 15.95 -4.11 -9.04
N SER A 181 14.67 -4.05 -9.38
CA SER A 181 14.03 -2.92 -10.06
C SER A 181 13.15 -2.14 -9.08
N LEU A 182 13.58 -0.92 -8.76
CA LEU A 182 12.95 0.03 -7.83
C LEU A 182 12.65 1.35 -8.55
N ILE A 183 12.33 1.27 -9.85
CA ILE A 183 12.17 2.44 -10.72
C ILE A 183 11.03 3.33 -10.21
N SER A 184 11.31 4.63 -10.10
CA SER A 184 10.36 5.65 -9.63
C SER A 184 9.73 5.37 -8.26
N ALA A 185 10.28 4.43 -7.46
CA ALA A 185 9.77 4.14 -6.14
C ALA A 185 9.97 5.33 -5.19
N ASN A 186 9.04 5.51 -4.26
CA ASN A 186 9.20 6.44 -3.15
C ASN A 186 9.94 5.74 -2.00
N LEU A 187 11.22 6.04 -1.87
CA LEU A 187 12.18 5.49 -0.90
C LEU A 187 12.72 6.60 0.03
N TYR A 188 11.93 7.65 0.23
CA TYR A 188 12.27 8.73 1.15
C TYR A 188 12.59 8.17 2.54
N TYR A 189 13.72 8.54 3.12
CA TYR A 189 14.23 7.99 4.39
C TYR A 189 14.53 6.47 4.39
N ALA A 190 14.55 5.79 3.26
CA ALA A 190 14.87 4.36 3.24
C ALA A 190 16.31 4.10 3.69
N ASN A 191 16.51 2.97 4.34
CA ASN A 191 17.81 2.56 4.86
C ASN A 191 18.40 1.40 4.04
N PHE A 192 19.47 1.66 3.31
CA PHE A 192 20.27 0.67 2.58
C PHE A 192 21.67 0.55 3.18
N SER A 193 21.86 0.91 4.41
CA SER A 193 23.17 0.88 5.04
C SER A 193 23.60 -0.52 5.46
N ARG A 194 24.91 -0.72 5.60
CA ARG A 194 25.43 -1.93 6.25
C ARG A 194 25.14 -1.90 7.75
N LEU A 195 24.62 -2.97 8.29
CA LEU A 195 24.55 -3.18 9.75
C LEU A 195 25.97 -3.39 10.34
N PRO A 196 26.21 -3.07 11.62
CA PRO A 196 27.56 -3.12 12.22
C PRO A 196 28.29 -4.44 12.00
N ASN A 197 27.62 -5.57 12.14
CA ASN A 197 28.18 -6.92 11.97
C ASN A 197 27.52 -7.70 10.83
N GLY A 198 26.76 -6.99 9.97
CA GLY A 198 26.06 -7.60 8.85
C GLY A 198 26.85 -7.54 7.53
N PRO A 199 26.37 -8.24 6.50
CA PRO A 199 26.90 -8.06 5.15
C PRO A 199 26.64 -6.65 4.64
N HIS A 200 27.29 -6.26 3.57
CA HIS A 200 26.97 -5.04 2.86
C HIS A 200 25.59 -5.19 2.19
N THR A 201 24.76 -4.14 2.21
CA THR A 201 23.59 -4.10 1.35
C THR A 201 24.05 -4.18 -0.10
N ASN A 202 23.62 -5.17 -0.83
CA ASN A 202 24.03 -5.38 -2.22
C ASN A 202 22.97 -4.81 -3.16
N LEU A 203 23.31 -3.71 -3.82
CA LEU A 203 22.51 -3.05 -4.87
C LEU A 203 23.18 -3.16 -6.24
N GLU A 204 24.17 -4.04 -6.40
CA GLU A 204 24.84 -4.19 -7.69
C GLU A 204 23.83 -4.52 -8.80
N ASN A 205 24.00 -3.88 -9.96
CA ASN A 205 23.12 -4.03 -11.12
C ASN A 205 21.64 -3.69 -10.86
N SER A 206 21.30 -3.05 -9.76
CA SER A 206 19.91 -2.62 -9.48
C SER A 206 19.54 -1.35 -10.23
N ASN A 207 18.25 -1.15 -10.45
CA ASN A 207 17.70 0.03 -11.11
C ASN A 207 16.84 0.87 -10.13
N LEU A 208 17.35 2.04 -9.75
CA LEU A 208 16.70 3.04 -8.91
C LEU A 208 16.41 4.33 -9.70
N SER A 209 16.34 4.26 -11.03
CA SER A 209 16.11 5.46 -11.85
C SER A 209 14.79 6.14 -11.50
N GLY A 210 14.81 7.48 -11.45
CA GLY A 210 13.66 8.30 -11.15
C GLY A 210 13.09 8.16 -9.73
N SER A 211 13.72 7.38 -8.84
CA SER A 211 13.21 7.16 -7.47
C SER A 211 13.43 8.38 -6.58
N ASP A 212 12.58 8.54 -5.58
CA ASP A 212 12.76 9.51 -4.50
C ASP A 212 13.62 8.91 -3.39
N LEU A 213 14.90 9.28 -3.37
CA LEU A 213 15.91 8.80 -2.43
C LEU A 213 16.36 9.91 -1.45
N ARG A 214 15.53 10.94 -1.30
CA ARG A 214 15.85 12.02 -0.35
C ARG A 214 16.05 11.44 1.04
N GLN A 215 17.16 11.86 1.67
CA GLN A 215 17.57 11.43 3.02
C GLN A 215 17.76 9.91 3.18
N ALA A 216 17.78 9.14 2.10
CA ALA A 216 18.10 7.71 2.15
C ALA A 216 19.56 7.49 2.61
N SER A 217 19.81 6.36 3.26
CA SER A 217 21.14 5.98 3.73
C SER A 217 21.69 4.81 2.93
N PHE A 218 22.80 5.03 2.21
CA PHE A 218 23.58 4.01 1.49
C PHE A 218 24.92 3.74 2.14
N LYS A 219 25.08 4.06 3.43
CA LYS A 219 26.37 3.92 4.11
C LYS A 219 26.92 2.50 4.00
N GLY A 220 28.07 2.35 3.35
CA GLY A 220 28.73 1.07 3.14
C GLY A 220 27.97 0.10 2.21
N ALA A 221 27.02 0.55 1.42
CA ALA A 221 26.32 -0.28 0.43
C ALA A 221 27.22 -0.55 -0.81
N TYR A 222 27.03 -1.69 -1.44
CA TYR A 222 27.60 -2.04 -2.73
C TYR A 222 26.65 -1.62 -3.84
N MET A 223 27.04 -0.62 -4.63
CA MET A 223 26.24 0.01 -5.68
C MET A 223 26.95 -0.07 -7.05
N LYS A 224 27.76 -1.11 -7.26
CA LYS A 224 28.43 -1.29 -8.54
C LYS A 224 27.43 -1.43 -9.68
N GLU A 225 27.62 -0.63 -10.74
CA GLU A 225 26.73 -0.66 -11.90
C GLU A 225 25.23 -0.40 -11.58
N THR A 226 24.94 0.25 -10.45
CA THR A 226 23.58 0.67 -10.08
C THR A 226 23.12 1.84 -10.95
N CYS A 227 21.89 1.81 -11.44
CA CYS A 227 21.28 2.91 -12.16
C CYS A 227 20.55 3.87 -11.21
N LEU A 228 20.98 5.14 -11.14
CA LEU A 228 20.39 6.21 -10.32
C LEU A 228 19.96 7.41 -11.18
N ARG A 229 19.76 7.18 -12.49
CA ARG A 229 19.41 8.25 -13.42
C ARG A 229 18.11 8.93 -13.05
N GLY A 230 18.13 10.25 -12.95
CA GLY A 230 16.96 11.04 -12.59
C GLY A 230 16.46 10.86 -11.15
N ALA A 231 17.12 10.07 -10.32
CA ALA A 231 16.79 9.90 -8.91
C ALA A 231 17.01 11.19 -8.11
N ASN A 232 16.20 11.45 -7.10
CA ASN A 232 16.39 12.58 -6.19
C ASN A 232 17.22 12.14 -4.97
N LEU A 233 18.46 12.64 -4.89
CA LEU A 233 19.44 12.27 -3.87
C LEU A 233 19.66 13.38 -2.82
N GLU A 234 18.69 14.29 -2.64
CA GLU A 234 18.80 15.34 -1.63
C GLU A 234 19.10 14.78 -0.25
N LYS A 235 20.23 15.20 0.34
CA LYS A 235 20.71 14.76 1.67
C LYS A 235 20.88 13.22 1.81
N ALA A 236 20.94 12.47 0.71
CA ALA A 236 21.28 11.05 0.76
C ALA A 236 22.71 10.85 1.29
N LYS A 237 22.93 9.80 2.08
CA LYS A 237 24.23 9.49 2.72
C LYS A 237 24.93 8.39 1.93
N LEU A 238 26.05 8.72 1.28
CA LEU A 238 26.86 7.83 0.45
C LEU A 238 28.21 7.45 1.08
N ASP A 239 28.40 7.72 2.37
CA ASP A 239 29.67 7.45 3.05
C ASP A 239 30.05 5.96 2.92
N ARG A 240 31.26 5.69 2.43
CA ARG A 240 31.80 4.35 2.19
C ARG A 240 30.95 3.47 1.26
N ALA A 241 29.97 4.02 0.54
CA ALA A 241 29.29 3.30 -0.52
C ALA A 241 30.24 3.03 -1.67
N VAL A 242 30.23 1.83 -2.21
CA VAL A 242 31.04 1.43 -3.38
C VAL A 242 30.23 1.74 -4.64
N VAL A 243 30.56 2.83 -5.33
CA VAL A 243 29.79 3.35 -6.47
C VAL A 243 30.47 3.08 -7.82
N THR A 244 31.27 2.04 -7.93
CA THR A 244 31.99 1.67 -9.15
C THR A 244 31.05 1.56 -10.33
N LYS A 245 31.27 2.38 -11.39
CA LYS A 245 30.45 2.42 -12.60
C LYS A 245 28.94 2.64 -12.37
N ALA A 246 28.53 3.13 -11.21
CA ALA A 246 27.15 3.55 -10.99
C ALA A 246 26.80 4.76 -11.88
N ASP A 247 25.56 4.84 -12.35
CA ASP A 247 25.10 5.89 -13.25
C ASP A 247 24.22 6.92 -12.50
N PHE A 248 24.79 8.06 -12.18
CA PHE A 248 24.13 9.19 -11.52
C PHE A 248 23.69 10.29 -12.49
N ARG A 249 23.81 10.09 -13.80
CA ARG A 249 23.46 11.12 -14.79
C ARG A 249 22.01 11.54 -14.67
N GLY A 250 21.72 12.83 -14.71
CA GLY A 250 20.40 13.39 -14.54
C GLY A 250 19.83 13.23 -13.11
N SER A 251 20.61 12.75 -12.15
CA SER A 251 20.16 12.72 -10.74
C SER A 251 20.00 14.14 -10.20
N LYS A 252 19.01 14.32 -9.33
CA LYS A 252 18.68 15.62 -8.74
C LYS A 252 19.31 15.77 -7.37
N ASN A 253 19.78 16.98 -7.07
CA ASN A 253 20.28 17.37 -5.73
C ASN A 253 21.46 16.51 -5.21
N LEU A 254 22.20 15.86 -6.10
CA LEU A 254 23.47 15.21 -5.77
C LEU A 254 24.55 16.29 -5.66
N THR A 255 25.39 16.22 -4.64
CA THR A 255 26.50 17.15 -4.40
C THR A 255 27.84 16.42 -4.34
N ALA A 256 28.90 17.09 -4.70
CA ALA A 256 30.27 16.56 -4.56
C ALA A 256 30.61 16.18 -3.11
N SER A 257 30.06 16.89 -2.12
CA SER A 257 30.25 16.59 -0.70
C SER A 257 29.67 15.23 -0.28
N GLN A 258 28.58 14.81 -0.85
CA GLN A 258 27.98 13.48 -0.59
C GLN A 258 28.87 12.34 -1.12
N LEU A 259 29.65 12.60 -2.16
CA LEU A 259 30.54 11.63 -2.82
C LEU A 259 31.95 11.59 -2.23
N ARG A 260 32.30 12.53 -1.34
CA ARG A 260 33.67 12.70 -0.79
C ARG A 260 34.25 11.43 -0.19
N ASN A 261 33.39 10.67 0.54
CA ASN A 261 33.80 9.45 1.23
C ASN A 261 33.31 8.19 0.50
N ALA A 262 32.71 8.31 -0.69
CA ALA A 262 32.29 7.17 -1.49
C ALA A 262 33.52 6.50 -2.14
N ILE A 263 33.49 5.18 -2.18
CA ILE A 263 34.57 4.36 -2.76
C ILE A 263 34.39 4.28 -4.27
N ASN A 264 35.47 4.52 -4.99
CA ASN A 264 35.52 4.51 -6.47
C ASN A 264 34.60 5.55 -7.13
N ALA A 265 34.30 6.67 -6.46
CA ALA A 265 33.44 7.72 -7.00
C ALA A 265 33.90 8.21 -8.39
N LYS A 266 35.20 8.30 -8.65
CA LYS A 266 35.71 8.75 -9.96
C LYS A 266 35.42 7.79 -11.13
N THR A 267 34.98 6.59 -10.87
CA THR A 267 34.66 5.59 -11.91
C THR A 267 33.16 5.57 -12.27
N ALA A 268 32.34 6.28 -11.51
CA ALA A 268 30.91 6.37 -11.78
C ALA A 268 30.63 7.46 -12.84
N LEU A 269 29.43 7.42 -13.40
CA LEU A 269 28.98 8.34 -14.44
C LEU A 269 28.14 9.47 -13.83
N TYR A 270 28.48 10.71 -14.14
CA TYR A 270 27.85 11.92 -13.61
C TYR A 270 27.53 12.91 -14.72
N ASP A 271 26.73 13.89 -14.44
CA ASP A 271 26.66 15.09 -15.25
C ASP A 271 27.96 15.89 -15.15
N SER A 272 28.25 16.69 -16.16
CA SER A 272 29.56 17.39 -16.30
C SER A 272 29.94 18.24 -15.09
N GLU A 273 29.00 18.85 -14.40
CA GLU A 273 29.25 19.68 -13.20
C GLU A 273 29.80 18.85 -12.02
N ILE A 274 29.13 17.75 -11.71
CA ILE A 274 29.56 16.86 -10.61
C ILE A 274 30.89 16.20 -10.96
N ALA A 275 31.01 15.71 -12.21
CA ALA A 275 32.27 15.09 -12.68
C ALA A 275 33.48 16.04 -12.48
N LYS A 276 33.34 17.29 -12.90
CA LYS A 276 34.37 18.33 -12.70
C LYS A 276 34.66 18.56 -11.22
N SER A 277 33.63 18.65 -10.37
CA SER A 277 33.77 18.95 -8.95
C SER A 277 34.51 17.88 -8.16
N ILE A 278 34.47 16.62 -8.58
CA ILE A 278 35.16 15.50 -7.91
C ILE A 278 36.41 15.02 -8.67
N GLY A 279 36.72 15.65 -9.78
CA GLY A 279 37.87 15.28 -10.63
C GLY A 279 37.66 13.91 -11.28
N ALA A 280 36.41 13.57 -11.64
CA ALA A 280 36.07 12.39 -12.41
C ALA A 280 36.13 12.68 -13.91
N PRO A 281 36.29 11.66 -14.79
CA PRO A 281 36.20 11.85 -16.22
C PRO A 281 34.78 12.39 -16.59
N ILE A 282 34.76 13.36 -17.53
CA ILE A 282 33.48 13.82 -18.06
C ILE A 282 32.95 12.73 -18.99
N PRO A 283 31.75 12.20 -18.72
CA PRO A 283 31.22 11.11 -19.54
C PRO A 283 31.02 11.55 -20.98
N SER A 284 31.48 10.74 -21.93
CA SER A 284 31.14 10.89 -23.33
C SER A 284 29.67 10.48 -23.54
N PRO A 285 28.95 11.04 -24.52
CA PRO A 285 27.65 10.53 -24.94
C PRO A 285 27.67 9.07 -25.36
N LEU A 286 28.86 8.54 -25.74
CA LEU A 286 29.10 7.17 -26.16
C LEU A 286 29.38 6.21 -24.98
N ASP A 287 29.58 6.73 -23.77
CA ASP A 287 29.82 5.86 -22.61
C ASP A 287 28.62 4.96 -22.38
N ALA A 288 28.89 3.67 -22.43
CA ALA A 288 27.85 2.65 -22.31
C ALA A 288 27.09 2.79 -20.98
N GLN A 289 25.79 2.80 -21.06
CA GLN A 289 24.95 2.73 -19.87
C GLN A 289 25.12 1.37 -19.20
N PRO A 290 25.21 1.29 -17.86
CA PRO A 290 25.07 0.02 -17.18
C PRO A 290 23.80 -0.72 -17.65
N ALA A 291 23.88 -2.03 -17.75
CA ALA A 291 22.73 -2.86 -18.17
C ALA A 291 21.50 -2.62 -17.26
N SER A 292 21.74 -2.30 -16.00
CA SER A 292 20.72 -1.94 -15.00
C SER A 292 19.87 -0.71 -15.37
N CYS A 293 20.42 0.22 -16.16
CA CYS A 293 19.66 1.41 -16.63
C CYS A 293 18.69 1.10 -17.77
N ARG A 294 18.72 -0.09 -18.31
CA ARG A 294 17.75 -0.50 -19.32
C ARG A 294 16.42 -0.78 -18.63
N LEU A 295 15.33 -0.26 -19.18
CA LEU A 295 14.00 -0.68 -18.73
C LEU A 295 13.90 -2.20 -18.90
N PRO A 296 13.32 -2.93 -17.93
CA PRO A 296 13.05 -4.34 -18.13
C PRO A 296 12.27 -4.50 -19.44
N ALA A 297 12.67 -5.48 -20.27
CA ALA A 297 11.99 -5.74 -21.53
C ALA A 297 10.48 -5.85 -21.26
N MET A 298 9.68 -5.05 -21.97
CA MET A 298 8.21 -5.16 -21.86
C MET A 298 7.83 -6.62 -22.15
N PRO A 299 6.96 -7.23 -21.34
CA PRO A 299 6.48 -8.58 -21.63
C PRO A 299 5.84 -8.56 -23.02
N ARG A 300 6.14 -9.56 -23.84
CA ARG A 300 5.67 -9.67 -25.24
C ARG A 300 4.15 -9.59 -25.39
N ASN A 301 3.40 -9.75 -24.32
CA ASN A 301 1.94 -9.59 -24.27
C ASN A 301 1.54 -8.29 -23.53
N LEU A 302 1.60 -7.18 -24.25
CA LEU A 302 1.15 -5.87 -23.78
C LEU A 302 -0.32 -5.91 -23.28
N LEU A 303 -1.17 -6.75 -23.88
CA LEU A 303 -2.58 -6.90 -23.53
C LEU A 303 -2.79 -7.55 -22.16
N THR A 304 -1.98 -8.53 -21.79
CA THR A 304 -2.02 -9.15 -20.44
C THR A 304 -1.49 -8.21 -19.38
N TRP A 305 -0.52 -7.37 -19.70
CA TRP A 305 -0.01 -6.37 -18.77
C TRP A 305 -1.05 -5.27 -18.53
N LEU A 306 -1.72 -4.77 -19.58
CA LEU A 306 -2.79 -3.76 -19.48
C LEU A 306 -4.02 -4.31 -18.73
N SER A 307 -4.39 -5.58 -18.92
CA SER A 307 -5.52 -6.19 -18.19
C SER A 307 -5.22 -6.34 -16.69
N ASN A 308 -3.97 -6.61 -16.30
CA ASN A 308 -3.56 -6.69 -14.91
C ASN A 308 -3.35 -5.31 -14.24
N ALA A 309 -3.12 -4.27 -15.03
CA ALA A 309 -2.98 -2.90 -14.54
C ALA A 309 -4.33 -2.18 -14.36
N LEU A 310 -5.40 -2.71 -14.96
CA LEU A 310 -6.76 -2.16 -14.91
C LEU A 310 -7.69 -2.94 -13.95
N GLN A 311 -7.22 -4.01 -13.34
CA GLN A 311 -7.87 -4.76 -12.25
C GLN A 311 -7.28 -4.39 -10.89
#